data_2c523c8275022cf2232bf42567ce3d0a
#
_entry.id   2c523c8275022cf2232bf42567ce3d0a
#
_cell.length_a   1.000
_cell.length_b   1.000
_cell.length_c   1.000
_cell.angle_alpha   90.00
_cell.angle_beta   90.00
_cell.angle_gamma   90.00
#
_symmetry.space_group_name_H-M   'P 1'
#
loop_
_entity.id
_entity.type
_entity.pdbx_description
1 polymer ?
#
loop_
_entity_poly.entity_id
_entity_poly.type
_entity_poly.pdbx_seq_one_letter_code
_entity_poly.pdbx_strand_id
1 'polypeptide(L)'
;MRTVVITGGTDGIGRGIALHYLRQGARVVAIGSTAAKGEAFLAEASAISAAKRASFLRADLTSVQATKHLVSTLEGAYPSLDALVLCAQRYRLFGRRTATPEGYEHSFALAYLSRFILGHGLRRALESAPRPVIMNVGTPGVPLGRIHWDDLQLTSRYSGTKATLQSFRANDLLGVAFAELYAGTPIGYIGYNPGVVSTGMPAHLPQPLRAAAKASLPLFGTSVTKAITPMTALLDDPPGEPFAAYFTKRRLPLSGRTFDRADALRLHHLTQSLIDATLSERR
;
A
#
# COMPACT_ATOMS: atom_id res chain seq x y z
N MET A 1 -19.45 -11.88 -7.76
CA MET A 1 -19.34 -10.40 -7.50
C MET A 1 -17.95 -10.13 -7.01
N ARG A 2 -17.23 -9.25 -7.68
CA ARG A 2 -15.83 -8.91 -7.35
C ARG A 2 -15.72 -8.25 -5.98
N THR A 3 -14.71 -8.63 -5.17
CA THR A 3 -14.42 -8.06 -3.85
C THR A 3 -13.04 -7.39 -3.87
N VAL A 4 -13.00 -6.09 -3.56
CA VAL A 4 -11.78 -5.27 -3.60
C VAL A 4 -11.52 -4.67 -2.22
N VAL A 5 -10.36 -4.95 -1.63
CA VAL A 5 -9.89 -4.39 -0.36
C VAL A 5 -8.88 -3.28 -0.65
N ILE A 6 -9.06 -2.10 -0.07
CA ILE A 6 -8.24 -0.92 -0.38
C ILE A 6 -7.77 -0.24 0.90
N THR A 7 -6.47 -0.27 1.19
CA THR A 7 -5.89 0.55 2.26
C THR A 7 -5.73 2.00 1.80
N GLY A 8 -6.01 2.96 2.68
CA GLY A 8 -6.13 4.37 2.26
C GLY A 8 -7.32 4.63 1.34
N GLY A 9 -8.33 3.75 1.38
CA GLY A 9 -9.50 3.76 0.49
C GLY A 9 -10.49 4.92 0.74
N THR A 10 -10.25 5.75 1.73
CA THR A 10 -11.12 6.88 2.10
C THR A 10 -10.62 8.24 1.62
N ASP A 11 -9.48 8.28 0.91
CA ASP A 11 -8.90 9.54 0.42
C ASP A 11 -8.09 9.33 -0.88
N GLY A 12 -7.88 10.40 -1.64
CA GLY A 12 -6.99 10.46 -2.80
C GLY A 12 -7.21 9.33 -3.81
N ILE A 13 -6.12 8.67 -4.20
CA ILE A 13 -6.11 7.59 -5.20
C ILE A 13 -6.95 6.40 -4.73
N GLY A 14 -6.77 5.97 -3.46
CA GLY A 14 -7.51 4.82 -2.93
C GLY A 14 -9.02 5.03 -2.96
N ARG A 15 -9.50 6.24 -2.57
CA ARG A 15 -10.93 6.60 -2.68
C ARG A 15 -11.40 6.62 -4.15
N GLY A 16 -10.57 7.15 -5.05
CA GLY A 16 -10.90 7.14 -6.48
C GLY A 16 -11.13 5.73 -7.02
N ILE A 17 -10.23 4.79 -6.69
CA ILE A 17 -10.35 3.36 -7.06
C ILE A 17 -11.59 2.74 -6.38
N ALA A 18 -11.83 3.03 -5.11
CA ALA A 18 -12.97 2.52 -4.36
C ALA A 18 -14.30 2.89 -5.02
N LEU A 19 -14.50 4.18 -5.33
CA LEU A 19 -15.71 4.66 -5.98
C LEU A 19 -15.84 4.15 -7.43
N HIS A 20 -14.75 3.96 -8.15
CA HIS A 20 -14.74 3.34 -9.47
C HIS A 20 -15.32 1.94 -9.43
N TYR A 21 -14.81 1.07 -8.55
CA TYR A 21 -15.30 -0.31 -8.44
C TYR A 21 -16.72 -0.41 -7.88
N LEU A 22 -17.12 0.48 -6.97
CA LEU A 22 -18.51 0.55 -6.51
C LEU A 22 -19.49 0.86 -7.66
N ARG A 23 -19.12 1.78 -8.57
CA ARG A 23 -19.94 2.08 -9.79
C ARG A 23 -20.02 0.88 -10.73
N GLN A 24 -19.01 0.04 -10.78
CA GLN A 24 -19.02 -1.21 -11.55
C GLN A 24 -19.72 -2.39 -10.87
N GLY A 25 -20.36 -2.17 -9.72
CA GLY A 25 -21.11 -3.21 -9.00
C GLY A 25 -20.26 -4.12 -8.11
N ALA A 26 -18.98 -3.83 -7.91
CA ALA A 26 -18.13 -4.58 -7.01
C ALA A 26 -18.46 -4.31 -5.53
N ARG A 27 -18.07 -5.24 -4.65
CA ARG A 27 -17.99 -5.01 -3.21
C ARG A 27 -16.65 -4.38 -2.89
N VAL A 28 -16.63 -3.32 -2.11
CA VAL A 28 -15.42 -2.59 -1.73
C VAL A 28 -15.31 -2.45 -0.23
N VAL A 29 -14.15 -2.79 0.30
CA VAL A 29 -13.77 -2.58 1.70
C VAL A 29 -12.68 -1.52 1.75
N ALA A 30 -13.04 -0.31 2.15
CA ALA A 30 -12.10 0.79 2.35
C ALA A 30 -11.53 0.74 3.77
N ILE A 31 -10.19 0.78 3.89
CA ILE A 31 -9.48 0.80 5.17
C ILE A 31 -8.84 2.17 5.35
N GLY A 32 -9.00 2.75 6.54
CA GLY A 32 -8.41 4.05 6.88
C GLY A 32 -8.39 4.29 8.39
N SER A 33 -7.58 5.26 8.84
CA SER A 33 -7.41 5.57 10.27
C SER A 33 -8.41 6.61 10.80
N THR A 34 -9.09 7.38 9.93
CA THR A 34 -9.92 8.52 10.30
C THR A 34 -11.40 8.21 10.12
N ALA A 35 -12.17 8.18 11.21
CA ALA A 35 -13.60 7.87 11.20
C ALA A 35 -14.39 8.81 10.27
N ALA A 36 -14.22 10.13 10.40
CA ALA A 36 -14.92 11.10 9.57
C ALA A 36 -14.69 10.93 8.06
N LYS A 37 -13.48 10.51 7.63
CA LYS A 37 -13.22 10.19 6.22
C LYS A 37 -13.92 8.89 5.79
N GLY A 38 -14.05 7.93 6.70
CA GLY A 38 -14.79 6.70 6.46
C GLY A 38 -16.29 6.97 6.29
N GLU A 39 -16.87 7.79 7.15
CA GLU A 39 -18.28 8.21 7.09
C GLU A 39 -18.55 8.97 5.77
N ALA A 40 -17.68 9.91 5.41
CA ALA A 40 -17.79 10.63 4.13
C ALA A 40 -17.74 9.66 2.93
N PHE A 41 -16.85 8.67 2.94
CA PHE A 41 -16.79 7.64 1.90
C PHE A 41 -18.08 6.82 1.82
N LEU A 42 -18.65 6.40 2.96
CA LEU A 42 -19.91 5.65 2.98
C LEU A 42 -21.11 6.50 2.51
N ALA A 43 -21.13 7.79 2.83
CA ALA A 43 -22.13 8.73 2.31
C ALA A 43 -22.05 8.86 0.79
N GLU A 44 -20.83 8.96 0.22
CA GLU A 44 -20.64 8.98 -1.23
C GLU A 44 -21.05 7.67 -1.90
N ALA A 45 -20.75 6.53 -1.27
CA ALA A 45 -21.20 5.22 -1.76
C ALA A 45 -22.73 5.13 -1.77
N SER A 46 -23.39 5.69 -0.76
CA SER A 46 -24.85 5.79 -0.72
C SER A 46 -25.40 6.65 -1.84
N ALA A 47 -24.78 7.80 -2.09
CA ALA A 47 -25.21 8.73 -3.17
C ALA A 47 -25.15 8.11 -4.57
N ILE A 48 -24.31 7.08 -4.78
CA ILE A 48 -24.23 6.31 -6.03
C ILE A 48 -24.96 4.96 -5.96
N SER A 49 -25.91 4.80 -5.02
CA SER A 49 -26.67 3.57 -4.81
C SER A 49 -25.83 2.31 -4.56
N ALA A 50 -24.67 2.46 -3.92
CA ALA A 50 -23.74 1.40 -3.64
C ALA A 50 -23.56 1.10 -2.13
N ALA A 51 -24.41 1.65 -1.25
CA ALA A 51 -24.29 1.52 0.21
C ALA A 51 -24.15 0.06 0.69
N LYS A 52 -24.92 -0.87 0.13
CA LYS A 52 -24.88 -2.30 0.50
C LYS A 52 -23.60 -3.02 0.07
N ARG A 53 -22.79 -2.42 -0.81
CA ARG A 53 -21.54 -2.98 -1.34
C ARG A 53 -20.30 -2.28 -0.81
N ALA A 54 -20.47 -1.18 -0.07
CA ALA A 54 -19.39 -0.42 0.53
C ALA A 54 -19.27 -0.77 2.02
N SER A 55 -18.05 -1.00 2.47
CA SER A 55 -17.69 -1.16 3.87
C SER A 55 -16.50 -0.28 4.21
N PHE A 56 -16.48 0.25 5.42
CA PHE A 56 -15.34 0.95 5.97
C PHE A 56 -14.86 0.24 7.23
N LEU A 57 -13.56 -0.10 7.27
CA LEU A 57 -12.90 -0.63 8.45
C LEU A 57 -11.87 0.38 8.94
N ARG A 58 -12.05 0.85 10.18
CA ARG A 58 -11.08 1.73 10.81
C ARG A 58 -9.92 0.91 11.36
N ALA A 59 -8.70 1.18 10.91
CA ALA A 59 -7.49 0.55 11.41
C ALA A 59 -6.30 1.52 11.41
N ASP A 60 -5.47 1.43 12.43
CA ASP A 60 -4.14 2.06 12.45
C ASP A 60 -3.12 1.08 11.87
N LEU A 61 -2.77 1.29 10.61
CA LEU A 61 -1.81 0.46 9.90
C LEU A 61 -0.35 0.71 10.33
N THR A 62 -0.09 1.59 11.27
CA THR A 62 1.23 1.72 11.89
C THR A 62 1.46 0.68 12.99
N SER A 63 0.39 0.06 13.50
CA SER A 63 0.44 -1.02 14.50
C SER A 63 0.43 -2.39 13.81
N VAL A 64 1.41 -3.23 14.17
CA VAL A 64 1.51 -4.63 13.75
C VAL A 64 0.29 -5.41 14.25
N GLN A 65 -0.07 -5.23 15.53
CA GLN A 65 -1.19 -5.92 16.14
C GLN A 65 -2.53 -5.54 15.48
N ALA A 66 -2.78 -4.24 15.28
CA ALA A 66 -3.99 -3.78 14.61
C ALA A 66 -4.09 -4.30 13.17
N THR A 67 -2.96 -4.35 12.46
CA THR A 67 -2.91 -4.89 11.10
C THR A 67 -3.15 -6.40 11.06
N LYS A 68 -2.61 -7.17 12.01
CA LYS A 68 -2.91 -8.61 12.16
C LYS A 68 -4.38 -8.86 12.48
N HIS A 69 -4.96 -8.09 13.40
CA HIS A 69 -6.40 -8.17 13.72
C HIS A 69 -7.26 -7.86 12.48
N LEU A 70 -6.86 -6.84 11.69
CA LEU A 70 -7.53 -6.51 10.44
C LEU A 70 -7.49 -7.67 9.44
N VAL A 71 -6.35 -8.38 9.31
CA VAL A 71 -6.24 -9.60 8.49
C VAL A 71 -7.27 -10.63 8.92
N SER A 72 -7.31 -10.99 10.22
CA SER A 72 -8.27 -11.97 10.74
C SER A 72 -9.73 -11.55 10.50
N THR A 73 -10.04 -10.26 10.65
CA THR A 73 -11.37 -9.71 10.37
C THR A 73 -11.75 -9.87 8.89
N LEU A 74 -10.80 -9.57 8.00
CA LEU A 74 -11.02 -9.66 6.56
C LEU A 74 -11.16 -11.12 6.09
N GLU A 75 -10.32 -12.03 6.58
CA GLU A 75 -10.40 -13.46 6.24
C GLU A 75 -11.72 -14.07 6.69
N GLY A 76 -12.20 -13.72 7.90
CA GLY A 76 -13.47 -14.18 8.41
C GLY A 76 -14.68 -13.65 7.64
N ALA A 77 -14.62 -12.43 7.13
CA ALA A 77 -15.72 -11.78 6.43
C ALA A 77 -15.71 -12.01 4.90
N TYR A 78 -14.55 -12.23 4.32
CA TYR A 78 -14.33 -12.28 2.86
C TYR A 78 -13.45 -13.49 2.48
N PRO A 79 -14.02 -14.68 2.30
CA PRO A 79 -13.25 -15.90 2.00
C PRO A 79 -12.59 -15.86 0.59
N SER A 80 -13.00 -14.94 -0.28
CA SER A 80 -12.40 -14.73 -1.58
C SER A 80 -12.22 -13.24 -1.86
N LEU A 81 -10.99 -12.85 -2.26
CA LEU A 81 -10.61 -11.49 -2.59
C LEU A 81 -10.05 -11.42 -4.01
N ASP A 82 -10.64 -10.60 -4.85
CA ASP A 82 -10.18 -10.41 -6.23
C ASP A 82 -9.03 -9.41 -6.34
N ALA A 83 -8.99 -8.41 -5.46
CA ALA A 83 -7.92 -7.43 -5.45
C ALA A 83 -7.64 -6.88 -4.05
N LEU A 84 -6.35 -6.73 -3.74
CA LEU A 84 -5.82 -5.99 -2.58
C LEU A 84 -5.03 -4.79 -3.08
N VAL A 85 -5.53 -3.57 -2.81
CA VAL A 85 -4.88 -2.33 -3.25
C VAL A 85 -4.28 -1.61 -2.04
N LEU A 86 -2.96 -1.52 -2.00
CA LEU A 86 -2.19 -1.00 -0.89
C LEU A 86 -1.81 0.46 -1.16
N CYS A 87 -2.75 1.40 -0.88
CA CYS A 87 -2.58 2.84 -1.09
C CYS A 87 -2.22 3.62 0.18
N ALA A 88 -2.36 3.02 1.38
CA ALA A 88 -2.07 3.73 2.63
C ALA A 88 -0.60 4.11 2.68
N GLN A 89 -0.35 5.44 2.70
CA GLN A 89 1.00 5.99 2.73
C GLN A 89 0.99 7.43 3.24
N ARG A 90 2.03 7.81 3.95
CA ARG A 90 2.28 9.18 4.39
C ARG A 90 3.78 9.45 4.35
N TYR A 91 4.23 10.25 3.40
CA TYR A 91 5.62 10.67 3.34
C TYR A 91 5.96 11.65 4.46
N ARG A 92 7.03 11.37 5.19
CA ARG A 92 7.60 12.22 6.24
C ARG A 92 9.03 12.59 5.88
N LEU A 93 9.20 13.38 4.82
CA LEU A 93 10.52 13.78 4.31
C LEU A 93 11.32 14.61 5.30
N PHE A 94 10.62 15.32 6.19
CA PHE A 94 11.21 16.22 7.18
C PHE A 94 10.71 15.86 8.59
N GLY A 95 11.48 16.25 9.60
CA GLY A 95 11.12 16.06 10.99
C GLY A 95 11.96 15.00 11.71
N ARG A 96 11.64 14.81 12.99
CA ARG A 96 12.32 13.84 13.86
C ARG A 96 11.75 12.44 13.65
N ARG A 97 12.54 11.43 14.03
CA ARG A 97 12.08 10.06 14.11
C ARG A 97 10.88 9.96 15.06
N THR A 98 9.83 9.32 14.61
CA THR A 98 8.72 8.91 15.47
C THR A 98 8.62 7.39 15.43
N ALA A 99 8.47 6.79 16.61
CA ALA A 99 8.26 5.36 16.75
C ALA A 99 6.77 5.08 16.98
N THR A 100 6.32 3.91 16.55
CA THR A 100 5.03 3.35 16.94
C THR A 100 5.10 2.87 18.39
N PRO A 101 3.95 2.58 19.05
CA PRO A 101 3.96 1.97 20.40
C PRO A 101 4.73 0.64 20.48
N GLU A 102 4.93 -0.03 19.34
CA GLU A 102 5.68 -1.27 19.20
C GLU A 102 7.18 -1.04 18.89
N GLY A 103 7.64 0.23 18.87
CA GLY A 103 9.05 0.61 18.66
C GLY A 103 9.48 0.79 17.20
N TYR A 104 8.62 0.50 16.23
CA TYR A 104 8.94 0.64 14.82
C TYR A 104 9.00 2.09 14.34
N GLU A 105 9.90 2.40 13.39
CA GLU A 105 9.88 3.68 12.69
C GLU A 105 8.55 3.82 11.93
N HIS A 106 7.90 4.97 12.08
CA HIS A 106 6.53 5.19 11.62
C HIS A 106 6.33 4.98 10.11
N SER A 107 7.26 5.44 9.27
CA SER A 107 7.15 5.27 7.81
C SER A 107 7.40 3.81 7.41
N PHE A 108 8.34 3.14 8.06
CA PHE A 108 8.60 1.71 7.88
C PHE A 108 7.37 0.88 8.29
N ALA A 109 6.76 1.20 9.42
CA ALA A 109 5.54 0.52 9.87
C ALA A 109 4.38 0.70 8.88
N LEU A 110 4.04 1.96 8.55
CA LEU A 110 2.91 2.26 7.68
C LEU A 110 3.12 1.81 6.24
N ALA A 111 4.27 2.15 5.64
CA ALA A 111 4.48 1.99 4.21
C ALA A 111 5.08 0.63 3.82
N TYR A 112 5.57 -0.17 4.78
CA TYR A 112 6.15 -1.48 4.50
C TYR A 112 5.57 -2.60 5.37
N LEU A 113 5.68 -2.55 6.71
CA LEU A 113 5.21 -3.65 7.57
C LEU A 113 3.73 -3.94 7.38
N SER A 114 2.88 -2.91 7.27
CA SER A 114 1.46 -3.10 7.03
C SER A 114 1.17 -3.83 5.72
N ARG A 115 1.94 -3.51 4.66
CA ARG A 115 1.79 -4.13 3.34
C ARG A 115 2.29 -5.58 3.35
N PHE A 116 3.38 -5.82 4.07
CA PHE A 116 3.89 -7.17 4.30
C PHE A 116 2.82 -8.02 4.99
N ILE A 117 2.29 -7.56 6.13
CA ILE A 117 1.30 -8.30 6.92
C ILE A 117 0.03 -8.56 6.11
N LEU A 118 -0.49 -7.54 5.42
CA LEU A 118 -1.72 -7.68 4.62
C LEU A 118 -1.52 -8.58 3.40
N GLY A 119 -0.42 -8.42 2.65
CA GLY A 119 -0.15 -9.23 1.47
C GLY A 119 0.00 -10.71 1.79
N HIS A 120 0.82 -11.02 2.80
CA HIS A 120 1.04 -12.41 3.23
C HIS A 120 -0.17 -12.99 3.98
N GLY A 121 -0.81 -12.19 4.85
CA GLY A 121 -1.93 -12.62 5.65
C GLY A 121 -3.19 -12.93 4.83
N LEU A 122 -3.51 -12.11 3.83
CA LEU A 122 -4.69 -12.30 2.99
C LEU A 122 -4.47 -13.25 1.80
N ARG A 123 -3.31 -13.91 1.72
CA ARG A 123 -2.93 -14.77 0.60
C ARG A 123 -3.98 -15.84 0.30
N ARG A 124 -4.48 -16.55 1.31
CA ARG A 124 -5.47 -17.61 1.12
C ARG A 124 -6.77 -17.10 0.52
N ALA A 125 -7.25 -15.96 0.98
CA ALA A 125 -8.44 -15.33 0.42
C ALA A 125 -8.24 -14.85 -1.02
N LEU A 126 -7.03 -14.37 -1.35
CA LEU A 126 -6.65 -14.02 -2.72
C LEU A 126 -6.59 -15.26 -3.61
N GLU A 127 -5.92 -16.33 -3.19
CA GLU A 127 -5.83 -17.61 -3.95
C GLU A 127 -7.19 -18.22 -4.29
N SER A 128 -8.22 -17.87 -3.51
CA SER A 128 -9.60 -18.33 -3.75
C SER A 128 -10.31 -17.60 -4.89
N ALA A 129 -9.72 -16.55 -5.46
CA ALA A 129 -10.28 -15.83 -6.60
C ALA A 129 -9.65 -16.33 -7.93
N PRO A 130 -10.36 -16.21 -9.06
CA PRO A 130 -9.87 -16.71 -10.34
C PRO A 130 -8.64 -15.97 -10.88
N ARG A 131 -8.55 -14.66 -10.68
CA ARG A 131 -7.47 -13.78 -11.17
C ARG A 131 -7.11 -12.75 -10.12
N PRO A 132 -6.57 -13.17 -8.99
CA PRO A 132 -6.32 -12.29 -7.86
C PRO A 132 -5.10 -11.39 -8.12
N VAL A 133 -5.16 -10.15 -7.62
CA VAL A 133 -4.08 -9.20 -7.79
C VAL A 133 -3.82 -8.38 -6.53
N ILE A 134 -2.56 -8.21 -6.18
CA ILE A 134 -2.09 -7.23 -5.21
C ILE A 134 -1.50 -6.04 -5.98
N MET A 135 -2.03 -4.85 -5.77
CA MET A 135 -1.42 -3.63 -6.29
C MET A 135 -0.82 -2.82 -5.15
N ASN A 136 0.49 -2.74 -5.12
CA ASN A 136 1.26 -1.96 -4.17
C ASN A 136 1.56 -0.57 -4.74
N VAL A 137 0.78 0.42 -4.32
CA VAL A 137 0.90 1.80 -4.81
C VAL A 137 2.01 2.52 -4.04
N GLY A 138 3.07 2.84 -4.75
CA GLY A 138 4.27 3.42 -4.18
C GLY A 138 5.15 4.07 -5.22
N THR A 139 6.46 3.84 -5.13
CA THR A 139 7.44 4.42 -6.03
C THR A 139 8.45 3.35 -6.45
N PRO A 140 8.01 2.30 -7.18
CA PRO A 140 8.88 1.21 -7.58
C PRO A 140 9.99 1.68 -8.51
N GLY A 141 11.14 1.01 -8.42
CA GLY A 141 12.26 1.19 -9.33
C GLY A 141 13.10 2.43 -9.08
N VAL A 142 12.90 3.16 -7.98
CA VAL A 142 13.74 4.33 -7.64
C VAL A 142 15.14 3.86 -7.21
N PRO A 143 16.21 4.25 -7.88
CA PRO A 143 17.56 3.75 -7.61
C PRO A 143 18.16 4.24 -6.29
N LEU A 144 17.67 5.37 -5.76
CA LEU A 144 18.26 6.06 -4.60
C LEU A 144 17.99 5.38 -3.25
N GLY A 145 17.03 4.48 -3.16
CA GLY A 145 16.69 3.78 -1.91
C GLY A 145 17.66 2.63 -1.61
N ARG A 146 17.97 2.42 -0.34
CA ARG A 146 18.70 1.25 0.15
C ARG A 146 18.12 0.75 1.46
N ILE A 147 18.32 -0.53 1.76
CA ILE A 147 18.00 -1.10 3.07
C ILE A 147 19.22 -0.87 4.00
N HIS A 148 18.93 -0.36 5.18
CA HIS A 148 19.91 -0.24 6.25
C HIS A 148 19.86 -1.52 7.10
N TRP A 149 20.60 -2.54 6.66
CA TRP A 149 20.54 -3.90 7.20
C TRP A 149 20.80 -3.99 8.71
N ASP A 150 21.72 -3.18 9.21
CA ASP A 150 22.11 -3.16 10.62
C ASP A 150 21.23 -2.23 11.47
N ASP A 151 20.37 -1.41 10.84
CA ASP A 151 19.50 -0.46 11.52
C ASP A 151 18.21 -0.20 10.69
N LEU A 152 17.41 -1.25 10.52
CA LEU A 152 16.13 -1.16 9.75
C LEU A 152 15.20 -0.09 10.32
N GLN A 153 15.30 0.23 11.60
CA GLN A 153 14.45 1.20 12.28
C GLN A 153 15.04 2.62 12.27
N LEU A 154 16.19 2.81 11.64
CA LEU A 154 16.90 4.09 11.56
C LEU A 154 16.99 4.78 12.94
N THR A 155 17.43 4.03 13.94
CA THR A 155 17.62 4.52 15.30
C THR A 155 18.78 5.50 15.38
N SER A 156 19.77 5.32 14.50
CA SER A 156 20.96 6.17 14.39
C SER A 156 20.89 7.05 13.15
N ARG A 157 21.28 8.34 13.31
CA ARG A 157 21.40 9.31 12.20
C ARG A 157 20.13 9.36 11.32
N TYR A 158 18.97 9.46 11.95
CA TYR A 158 17.67 9.52 11.28
C TYR A 158 17.57 10.67 10.28
N SER A 159 16.87 10.41 9.19
CA SER A 159 16.38 11.41 8.25
C SER A 159 15.06 10.90 7.64
N GLY A 160 14.04 11.75 7.61
CA GLY A 160 12.76 11.39 7.00
C GLY A 160 12.88 11.02 5.52
N THR A 161 13.81 11.69 4.80
CA THR A 161 14.15 11.31 3.42
C THR A 161 14.74 9.90 3.36
N LYS A 162 15.67 9.57 4.26
CA LYS A 162 16.27 8.23 4.36
C LYS A 162 15.20 7.17 4.63
N ALA A 163 14.30 7.41 5.59
CA ALA A 163 13.19 6.52 5.92
C ALA A 163 12.24 6.31 4.73
N THR A 164 11.91 7.38 4.02
CA THR A 164 11.07 7.33 2.82
C THR A 164 11.72 6.51 1.70
N LEU A 165 13.01 6.75 1.41
CA LEU A 165 13.74 6.03 0.37
C LEU A 165 13.95 4.55 0.74
N GLN A 166 14.20 4.24 2.02
CA GLN A 166 14.22 2.85 2.49
C GLN A 166 12.87 2.17 2.29
N SER A 167 11.76 2.86 2.58
CA SER A 167 10.42 2.30 2.36
C SER A 167 10.15 2.00 0.88
N PHE A 168 10.65 2.82 -0.05
CA PHE A 168 10.54 2.52 -1.49
C PHE A 168 11.25 1.23 -1.83
N ARG A 169 12.54 1.10 -1.42
CA ARG A 169 13.32 -0.11 -1.65
C ARG A 169 12.69 -1.33 -0.99
N ALA A 170 12.19 -1.19 0.25
CA ALA A 170 11.54 -2.30 0.95
C ALA A 170 10.28 -2.79 0.22
N ASN A 171 9.52 -1.90 -0.41
CA ASN A 171 8.36 -2.29 -1.21
C ASN A 171 8.73 -2.94 -2.56
N ASP A 172 9.84 -2.54 -3.19
CA ASP A 172 10.34 -3.23 -4.37
C ASP A 172 10.71 -4.68 -4.02
N LEU A 173 11.47 -4.86 -2.95
CA LEU A 173 11.89 -6.17 -2.45
C LEU A 173 10.71 -7.02 -1.94
N LEU A 174 9.66 -6.39 -1.37
CA LEU A 174 8.44 -7.08 -0.97
C LEU A 174 7.76 -7.75 -2.16
N GLY A 175 7.62 -7.04 -3.29
CA GLY A 175 7.02 -7.60 -4.49
C GLY A 175 7.83 -8.77 -5.06
N VAL A 176 9.16 -8.64 -5.09
CA VAL A 176 10.06 -9.71 -5.54
C VAL A 176 9.97 -10.93 -4.61
N ALA A 177 10.04 -10.73 -3.28
CA ALA A 177 9.95 -11.83 -2.33
C ALA A 177 8.60 -12.53 -2.39
N PHE A 178 7.50 -11.77 -2.52
CA PHE A 178 6.16 -12.33 -2.64
C PHE A 178 6.03 -13.23 -3.87
N ALA A 179 6.47 -12.76 -5.03
CA ALA A 179 6.45 -13.52 -6.27
C ALA A 179 7.32 -14.77 -6.21
N GLU A 180 8.48 -14.68 -5.57
CA GLU A 180 9.41 -15.82 -5.41
C GLU A 180 8.83 -16.91 -4.49
N LEU A 181 8.32 -16.49 -3.33
CA LEU A 181 7.78 -17.41 -2.32
C LEU A 181 6.47 -18.07 -2.75
N TYR A 182 5.71 -17.43 -3.62
CA TYR A 182 4.38 -17.87 -4.04
C TYR A 182 4.27 -18.04 -5.57
N ALA A 183 5.36 -18.39 -6.22
CA ALA A 183 5.44 -18.55 -7.69
C ALA A 183 4.40 -19.53 -8.29
N GLY A 184 3.92 -20.49 -7.50
CA GLY A 184 2.88 -21.47 -7.92
C GLY A 184 1.44 -21.00 -7.71
N THR A 185 1.21 -19.77 -7.24
CA THR A 185 -0.13 -19.24 -6.99
C THR A 185 -0.63 -18.37 -8.15
N PRO A 186 -1.95 -18.19 -8.32
CA PRO A 186 -2.51 -17.32 -9.34
C PRO A 186 -2.36 -15.82 -9.04
N ILE A 187 -1.75 -15.44 -7.90
CA ILE A 187 -1.69 -14.06 -7.45
C ILE A 187 -0.68 -13.25 -8.26
N GLY A 188 -1.14 -12.27 -9.02
CA GLY A 188 -0.26 -11.26 -9.60
C GLY A 188 0.10 -10.18 -8.58
N TYR A 189 1.38 -9.78 -8.49
CA TYR A 189 1.82 -8.67 -7.66
C TYR A 189 2.30 -7.50 -8.53
N ILE A 190 1.72 -6.31 -8.33
CA ILE A 190 2.03 -5.13 -9.14
C ILE A 190 2.57 -4.02 -8.23
N GLY A 191 3.83 -3.63 -8.44
CA GLY A 191 4.37 -2.37 -7.92
C GLY A 191 3.96 -1.22 -8.84
N TYR A 192 3.26 -0.21 -8.33
CA TYR A 192 2.72 0.85 -9.17
C TYR A 192 3.08 2.26 -8.69
N ASN A 193 3.66 3.07 -9.58
CA ASN A 193 3.90 4.50 -9.36
C ASN A 193 2.92 5.33 -10.21
N PRO A 194 1.97 6.02 -9.59
CA PRO A 194 0.98 6.84 -10.31
C PRO A 194 1.54 8.18 -10.82
N GLY A 195 2.82 8.47 -10.56
CA GLY A 195 3.39 9.79 -10.81
C GLY A 195 2.90 10.85 -9.80
N VAL A 196 2.94 12.10 -10.19
CA VAL A 196 2.46 13.22 -9.36
C VAL A 196 0.95 13.37 -9.53
N VAL A 197 0.20 13.05 -8.48
CA VAL A 197 -1.27 13.12 -8.49
C VAL A 197 -1.74 14.23 -7.55
N SER A 198 -2.69 15.03 -8.02
CA SER A 198 -3.32 16.09 -7.24
C SER A 198 -4.22 15.49 -6.14
N THR A 199 -3.61 15.20 -4.98
CA THR A 199 -4.27 14.65 -3.80
C THR A 199 -4.10 15.60 -2.61
N GLY A 200 -4.67 15.27 -1.44
CA GLY A 200 -4.48 16.00 -0.19
C GLY A 200 -3.06 15.94 0.41
N MET A 201 -2.11 15.28 -0.26
CA MET A 201 -0.73 15.10 0.23
C MET A 201 0.01 16.41 0.58
N PRO A 202 -0.13 17.54 -0.17
CA PRO A 202 0.52 18.79 0.19
C PRO A 202 0.15 19.35 1.58
N ALA A 203 -1.00 18.96 2.12
CA ALA A 203 -1.43 19.41 3.44
C ALA A 203 -0.45 19.01 4.56
N HIS A 204 0.39 18.02 4.33
CA HIS A 204 1.37 17.51 5.30
C HIS A 204 2.78 18.11 5.13
N LEU A 205 3.01 18.96 4.13
CA LEU A 205 4.29 19.64 3.94
C LEU A 205 4.41 20.85 4.86
N PRO A 206 5.61 21.19 5.38
CA PRO A 206 5.83 22.43 6.10
C PRO A 206 5.73 23.64 5.17
N GLN A 207 5.37 24.81 5.71
CA GLN A 207 5.49 26.07 5.01
C GLN A 207 7.00 26.42 4.80
N PRO A 208 7.42 27.01 3.65
CA PRO A 208 6.62 27.45 2.48
C PRO A 208 6.36 26.37 1.42
N LEU A 209 6.92 25.16 1.57
CA LEU A 209 6.80 24.06 0.59
C LEU A 209 5.33 23.70 0.31
N ARG A 210 4.48 23.78 1.33
CA ARG A 210 3.04 23.53 1.20
C ARG A 210 2.36 24.55 0.27
N ALA A 211 2.73 25.81 0.36
CA ALA A 211 2.21 26.85 -0.52
C ALA A 211 2.66 26.65 -1.96
N ALA A 212 3.95 26.38 -2.16
CA ALA A 212 4.51 26.08 -3.48
C ALA A 212 3.88 24.83 -4.12
N ALA A 213 3.72 23.75 -3.35
CA ALA A 213 3.05 22.52 -3.82
C ALA A 213 1.58 22.78 -4.17
N LYS A 214 0.82 23.54 -3.35
CA LYS A 214 -0.55 23.89 -3.67
C LYS A 214 -0.69 24.74 -4.94
N ALA A 215 0.28 25.62 -5.21
CA ALA A 215 0.29 26.43 -6.42
C ALA A 215 0.69 25.64 -7.68
N SER A 216 1.61 24.69 -7.57
CA SER A 216 2.13 23.91 -8.70
C SER A 216 1.31 22.68 -9.05
N LEU A 217 0.67 22.02 -8.08
CA LEU A 217 -0.11 20.81 -8.30
C LEU A 217 -1.26 20.95 -9.31
N PRO A 218 -2.05 22.05 -9.36
CA PRO A 218 -3.06 22.25 -10.39
C PRO A 218 -2.49 22.34 -11.81
N LEU A 219 -1.22 22.80 -11.93
CA LEU A 219 -0.56 22.99 -13.22
C LEU A 219 0.15 21.71 -13.71
N PHE A 220 0.72 20.92 -12.79
CA PHE A 220 1.58 19.78 -13.14
C PHE A 220 1.07 18.42 -12.61
N GLY A 221 0.09 18.42 -11.72
CA GLY A 221 -0.48 17.20 -11.14
C GLY A 221 -1.57 16.58 -12.01
N THR A 222 -1.53 15.28 -12.18
CA THR A 222 -2.62 14.52 -12.81
C THR A 222 -3.82 14.44 -11.86
N SER A 223 -5.04 14.63 -12.37
CA SER A 223 -6.25 14.42 -11.56
C SER A 223 -6.38 12.95 -11.12
N VAL A 224 -7.03 12.71 -9.96
CA VAL A 224 -7.25 11.35 -9.45
C VAL A 224 -7.91 10.47 -10.51
N THR A 225 -8.93 10.95 -11.21
CA THR A 225 -9.65 10.21 -12.24
C THR A 225 -8.72 9.74 -13.37
N LYS A 226 -7.84 10.63 -13.87
CA LYS A 226 -6.86 10.26 -14.91
C LYS A 226 -5.78 9.31 -14.37
N ALA A 227 -5.36 9.49 -13.12
CA ALA A 227 -4.34 8.66 -12.50
C ALA A 227 -4.80 7.23 -12.25
N ILE A 228 -6.06 7.02 -11.87
CA ILE A 228 -6.59 5.67 -11.60
C ILE A 228 -6.90 4.87 -12.87
N THR A 229 -7.12 5.51 -14.02
CA THR A 229 -7.48 4.81 -15.27
C THR A 229 -6.50 3.67 -15.63
N PRO A 230 -5.18 3.90 -15.72
CA PRO A 230 -4.24 2.80 -15.98
C PRO A 230 -4.13 1.81 -14.82
N MET A 231 -4.41 2.24 -13.58
CA MET A 231 -4.40 1.36 -12.40
C MET A 231 -5.56 0.36 -12.45
N THR A 232 -6.77 0.85 -12.73
CA THR A 232 -7.95 -0.01 -12.84
C THR A 232 -7.85 -0.95 -14.03
N ALA A 233 -7.28 -0.52 -15.15
CA ALA A 233 -7.01 -1.41 -16.28
C ALA A 233 -6.08 -2.58 -15.89
N LEU A 234 -5.00 -2.32 -15.14
CA LEU A 234 -4.09 -3.36 -14.64
C LEU A 234 -4.72 -4.23 -13.54
N LEU A 235 -5.65 -3.70 -12.77
CA LEU A 235 -6.41 -4.47 -11.78
C LEU A 235 -7.45 -5.38 -12.45
N ASP A 236 -8.06 -4.93 -13.56
CA ASP A 236 -9.09 -5.67 -14.30
C ASP A 236 -8.48 -6.76 -15.20
N ASP A 237 -7.31 -6.48 -15.76
CA ASP A 237 -6.53 -7.42 -16.58
C ASP A 237 -5.06 -7.42 -16.12
N PRO A 238 -4.76 -8.10 -14.99
CA PRO A 238 -3.40 -8.17 -14.46
C PRO A 238 -2.46 -8.90 -15.42
N PRO A 239 -1.20 -8.44 -15.53
CA PRO A 239 -0.20 -9.15 -16.30
C PRO A 239 -0.03 -10.58 -15.77
N GLY A 240 0.24 -11.53 -16.67
CA GLY A 240 0.35 -12.96 -16.33
C GLY A 240 1.58 -13.33 -15.53
N GLU A 241 2.50 -12.38 -15.26
CA GLU A 241 3.70 -12.64 -14.48
C GLU A 241 3.44 -12.52 -12.98
N PRO A 242 4.18 -13.27 -12.14
CA PRO A 242 4.07 -13.21 -10.70
C PRO A 242 4.35 -11.81 -10.11
N PHE A 243 5.27 -11.04 -10.74
CA PHE A 243 5.58 -9.67 -10.36
C PHE A 243 5.79 -8.77 -11.58
N ALA A 244 5.18 -7.59 -11.54
CA ALA A 244 5.41 -6.53 -12.52
C ALA A 244 5.50 -5.16 -11.82
N ALA A 245 6.29 -4.23 -12.36
CA ALA A 245 6.41 -2.88 -11.84
C ALA A 245 6.12 -1.84 -12.93
N TYR A 246 5.41 -0.75 -12.56
CA TYR A 246 4.98 0.28 -13.49
C TYR A 246 5.25 1.69 -12.96
N PHE A 247 5.65 2.56 -13.85
CA PHE A 247 5.57 4.01 -13.69
C PHE A 247 4.49 4.52 -14.65
N THR A 248 3.34 4.91 -14.12
CA THR A 248 2.13 5.24 -14.89
C THR A 248 1.76 4.12 -15.89
N LYS A 249 1.90 4.33 -17.17
CA LYS A 249 1.63 3.31 -18.22
C LYS A 249 2.89 2.52 -18.62
N ARG A 250 4.08 2.98 -18.21
CA ARG A 250 5.34 2.38 -18.62
C ARG A 250 5.72 1.24 -17.67
N ARG A 251 5.87 0.05 -18.22
CA ARG A 251 6.44 -1.08 -17.49
C ARG A 251 7.93 -0.83 -17.21
N LEU A 252 8.35 -1.13 -15.99
CA LEU A 252 9.74 -0.99 -15.55
C LEU A 252 10.48 -2.33 -15.74
N PRO A 253 11.78 -2.30 -16.11
CA PRO A 253 12.61 -3.49 -16.08
C PRO A 253 12.83 -3.93 -14.63
N LEU A 254 12.78 -5.24 -14.39
CA LEU A 254 12.98 -5.83 -13.07
C LEU A 254 14.44 -6.26 -12.83
N SER A 255 15.36 -5.82 -13.67
CA SER A 255 16.79 -6.08 -13.54
C SER A 255 17.48 -5.11 -12.59
N GLY A 256 18.59 -5.55 -11.98
CA GLY A 256 19.46 -4.73 -11.15
C GLY A 256 19.11 -4.73 -9.66
N ARG A 257 19.89 -3.94 -8.87
CA ARG A 257 19.84 -3.92 -7.40
C ARG A 257 18.49 -3.55 -6.79
N THR A 258 17.63 -2.89 -7.57
CA THR A 258 16.32 -2.44 -7.07
C THR A 258 15.41 -3.61 -6.78
N PHE A 259 15.52 -4.67 -7.57
CA PHE A 259 14.68 -5.87 -7.49
C PHE A 259 15.53 -7.12 -7.23
N ASP A 260 16.59 -6.98 -6.42
CA ASP A 260 17.50 -8.08 -6.11
C ASP A 260 16.79 -9.18 -5.30
N ARG A 261 16.88 -10.42 -5.79
CA ARG A 261 16.22 -11.59 -5.19
C ARG A 261 16.80 -11.97 -3.83
N ALA A 262 18.11 -11.91 -3.68
CA ALA A 262 18.76 -12.28 -2.42
C ALA A 262 18.42 -11.28 -1.32
N ASP A 263 18.48 -9.98 -1.63
CA ASP A 263 18.05 -8.91 -0.73
C ASP A 263 16.55 -9.01 -0.39
N ALA A 264 15.71 -9.40 -1.35
CA ALA A 264 14.28 -9.57 -1.15
C ALA A 264 13.97 -10.67 -0.14
N LEU A 265 14.57 -11.86 -0.29
CA LEU A 265 14.41 -12.97 0.64
C LEU A 265 15.02 -12.66 2.00
N ARG A 266 16.20 -12.01 2.05
CA ARG A 266 16.82 -11.56 3.29
C ARG A 266 15.90 -10.61 4.07
N LEU A 267 15.33 -9.60 3.39
CA LEU A 267 14.42 -8.66 4.04
C LEU A 267 13.14 -9.35 4.50
N HIS A 268 12.60 -10.29 3.71
CA HIS A 268 11.44 -11.07 4.10
C HIS A 268 11.67 -11.81 5.43
N HIS A 269 12.75 -12.58 5.56
CA HIS A 269 13.07 -13.32 6.78
C HIS A 269 13.27 -12.42 7.99
N LEU A 270 14.02 -11.32 7.83
CA LEU A 270 14.21 -10.34 8.91
C LEU A 270 12.87 -9.72 9.33
N THR A 271 12.00 -9.39 8.39
CA THR A 271 10.68 -8.81 8.69
C THR A 271 9.79 -9.80 9.42
N GLN A 272 9.78 -11.06 8.99
CA GLN A 272 9.02 -12.11 9.69
C GLN A 272 9.49 -12.25 11.14
N SER A 273 10.80 -12.32 11.38
CA SER A 273 11.38 -12.40 12.73
C SER A 273 11.02 -11.19 13.59
N LEU A 274 11.03 -9.98 13.03
CA LEU A 274 10.63 -8.76 13.75
C LEU A 274 9.16 -8.82 14.18
N ILE A 275 8.27 -9.27 13.29
CA ILE A 275 6.84 -9.37 13.57
C ILE A 275 6.59 -10.44 14.65
N ASP A 276 7.24 -11.60 14.56
CA ASP A 276 7.07 -12.70 15.50
C ASP A 276 7.56 -12.32 16.91
N ALA A 277 8.69 -11.60 17.01
CA ALA A 277 9.18 -11.06 18.28
C ALA A 277 8.16 -10.10 18.92
N THR A 278 7.61 -9.17 18.15
CA THR A 278 6.58 -8.22 18.65
C THR A 278 5.33 -8.92 19.19
N LEU A 279 4.93 -10.01 18.58
CA LEU A 279 3.75 -10.76 18.99
C LEU A 279 4.00 -11.64 20.21
N SER A 280 5.24 -12.11 20.42
CA SER A 280 5.64 -12.92 21.59
C SER A 280 5.81 -12.09 22.87
N GLU A 281 6.36 -10.87 22.78
CA GLU A 281 6.56 -9.97 23.92
C GLU A 281 5.26 -9.47 24.58
N ARG A 282 4.11 -9.69 23.95
CA ARG A 282 2.80 -9.20 24.41
C ARG A 282 1.80 -10.31 24.78
N ARG A 283 2.26 -11.56 24.82
CA ARG A 283 1.54 -12.70 25.39
C ARG A 283 1.89 -12.87 26.87
#